data_2c36882ab9166848e5ee39d437d66b12
#
_entry.id   2c36882ab9166848e5ee39d437d66b12
#
_cell.length_a   1.000
_cell.length_b   1.000
_cell.length_c   1.000
_cell.angle_alpha   90.00
_cell.angle_beta   90.00
_cell.angle_gamma   90.00
#
_symmetry.space_group_name_H-M   'P 1'
#
loop_
_entity.id
_entity.type
_entity.pdbx_description
1 polymer ?
#
loop_
_entity_poly.entity_id
_entity_poly.type
_entity_poly.pdbx_seq_one_letter_code
_entity_poly.pdbx_strand_id
1 'polypeptide(L)'
;MELVASAMEGGEKALIFSQFTSFLDLIAQRLEEAGIAFYTITGQTPKKDRVELVNEFNGNDVPVFLVSLKAGGTGLNLTGASVVIHADPWWNAAAQQQATDRAHRIGQTRVVSVQKVIAKGTIEERILHLQEEKSKLADQVIGSSGISLASLSADDLMDLLEG
;
A
#
# COMPACT_ATOMS: atom_id res chain seq x y z
N MET A 1 -6.58 13.24 -5.61
CA MET A 1 -7.82 13.78 -4.97
C MET A 1 -9.07 13.06 -5.46
N GLU A 2 -9.24 12.78 -6.76
CA GLU A 2 -10.42 12.09 -7.31
C GLU A 2 -10.73 10.75 -6.62
N LEU A 3 -9.72 9.91 -6.37
CA LEU A 3 -9.89 8.63 -5.66
C LEU A 3 -10.42 8.80 -4.22
N VAL A 4 -9.97 9.85 -3.53
CA VAL A 4 -10.46 10.18 -2.18
C VAL A 4 -11.90 10.65 -2.23
N ALA A 5 -12.24 11.54 -3.17
CA ALA A 5 -13.60 12.02 -3.36
C ALA A 5 -14.56 10.85 -3.67
N SER A 6 -14.16 9.96 -4.59
CA SER A 6 -14.95 8.77 -4.94
C SER A 6 -15.18 7.84 -3.75
N ALA A 7 -14.15 7.62 -2.91
CA ALA A 7 -14.28 6.82 -1.70
C ALA A 7 -15.27 7.46 -0.72
N MET A 8 -15.17 8.77 -0.50
CA MET A 8 -16.08 9.52 0.39
C MET A 8 -17.51 9.50 -0.10
N GLU A 9 -17.75 9.67 -1.42
CA GLU A 9 -19.08 9.55 -2.04
C GLU A 9 -19.69 8.16 -1.83
N GLY A 10 -18.86 7.12 -1.83
CA GLY A 10 -19.26 5.75 -1.51
C GLY A 10 -19.45 5.47 -0.01
N GLY A 11 -19.24 6.46 0.88
CA GLY A 11 -19.28 6.27 2.33
C GLY A 11 -18.12 5.38 2.84
N GLU A 12 -17.01 5.34 2.11
CA GLU A 12 -15.85 4.55 2.41
C GLU A 12 -14.71 5.41 2.96
N LYS A 13 -13.86 4.80 3.78
CA LYS A 13 -12.64 5.43 4.26
C LYS A 13 -11.45 4.93 3.47
N ALA A 14 -10.48 5.84 3.24
CA ALA A 14 -9.28 5.58 2.46
C ALA A 14 -8.01 5.57 3.31
N LEU A 15 -7.17 4.56 3.08
CA LEU A 15 -5.76 4.55 3.52
C LEU A 15 -4.89 4.97 2.34
N ILE A 16 -4.01 5.92 2.56
CA ILE A 16 -3.05 6.37 1.54
C ILE A 16 -1.65 6.03 2.03
N PHE A 17 -0.98 5.15 1.31
CA PHE A 17 0.40 4.75 1.59
C PHE A 17 1.36 5.42 0.63
N SER A 18 2.48 5.91 1.15
CA SER A 18 3.63 6.37 0.38
C SER A 18 4.95 6.00 1.07
N GLN A 19 5.99 5.74 0.27
CA GLN A 19 7.35 5.60 0.79
C GLN A 19 7.98 6.96 1.12
N PHE A 20 7.50 8.04 0.51
CA PHE A 20 8.00 9.41 0.68
C PHE A 20 7.12 10.21 1.62
N THR A 21 7.65 10.61 2.77
CA THR A 21 6.91 11.48 3.72
C THR A 21 6.61 12.84 3.11
N SER A 22 7.54 13.40 2.31
CA SER A 22 7.31 14.65 1.59
C SER A 22 6.13 14.58 0.61
N PHE A 23 5.86 13.41 0.04
CA PHE A 23 4.69 13.23 -0.81
C PHE A 23 3.40 13.14 0.02
N LEU A 24 3.45 12.50 1.18
CA LEU A 24 2.33 12.52 2.13
C LEU A 24 2.03 13.95 2.61
N ASP A 25 3.06 14.78 2.84
CA ASP A 25 2.89 16.18 3.23
C ASP A 25 2.15 16.99 2.14
N LEU A 26 2.49 16.76 0.86
CA LEU A 26 1.77 17.38 -0.26
C LEU A 26 0.30 16.91 -0.36
N ILE A 27 0.05 15.62 -0.10
CA ILE A 27 -1.31 15.10 -0.07
C ILE A 27 -2.07 15.70 1.11
N ALA A 28 -1.45 15.80 2.29
CA ALA A 28 -2.03 16.41 3.48
C ALA A 28 -2.45 17.86 3.21
N GLN A 29 -1.56 18.67 2.61
CA GLN A 29 -1.89 20.04 2.21
C GLN A 29 -3.12 20.10 1.30
N ARG A 30 -3.22 19.20 0.32
CA ARG A 30 -4.39 19.16 -0.58
C ARG A 30 -5.68 18.74 0.11
N LEU A 31 -5.60 17.86 1.12
CA LEU A 31 -6.75 17.49 1.94
C LEU A 31 -7.20 18.66 2.81
N GLU A 32 -6.26 19.40 3.42
CA GLU A 32 -6.54 20.62 4.20
C GLU A 32 -7.20 21.69 3.34
N GLU A 33 -6.67 21.98 2.15
CA GLU A 33 -7.25 22.93 1.19
C GLU A 33 -8.69 22.54 0.79
N ALA A 34 -8.97 21.25 0.74
CA ALA A 34 -10.31 20.71 0.44
C ALA A 34 -11.23 20.61 1.68
N GLY A 35 -10.74 20.93 2.88
CA GLY A 35 -11.49 20.79 4.14
C GLY A 35 -11.75 19.34 4.54
N ILE A 36 -10.94 18.38 4.08
CA ILE A 36 -11.07 16.96 4.38
C ILE A 36 -10.22 16.61 5.60
N ALA A 37 -10.87 16.09 6.64
CA ALA A 37 -10.17 15.64 7.84
C ALA A 37 -9.36 14.36 7.56
N PHE A 38 -8.20 14.25 8.16
CA PHE A 38 -7.33 13.08 8.02
C PHE A 38 -6.45 12.86 9.24
N TYR A 39 -5.92 11.65 9.38
CA TYR A 39 -4.84 11.30 10.30
C TYR A 39 -3.55 11.03 9.52
N THR A 40 -2.41 11.17 10.19
CA THR A 40 -1.10 10.87 9.61
C THR A 40 -0.22 10.07 10.57
N ILE A 41 0.37 8.99 10.07
CA ILE A 41 1.43 8.23 10.76
C ILE A 41 2.67 8.16 9.88
N THR A 42 3.80 8.60 10.44
CA THR A 42 5.13 8.50 9.84
C THR A 42 6.07 7.69 10.72
N GLY A 43 7.31 7.49 10.25
CA GLY A 43 8.37 6.87 11.06
C GLY A 43 8.68 7.61 12.35
N GLN A 44 8.39 8.90 12.41
CA GLN A 44 8.64 9.76 13.58
C GLN A 44 7.50 9.70 14.61
N THR A 45 6.31 9.23 14.25
CA THR A 45 5.17 9.12 15.17
C THR A 45 5.48 8.10 16.28
N PRO A 46 5.41 8.48 17.57
CA PRO A 46 5.67 7.58 18.68
C PRO A 46 4.75 6.35 18.66
N LYS A 47 5.25 5.22 19.17
CA LYS A 47 4.52 3.94 19.12
C LYS A 47 3.16 3.98 19.82
N LYS A 48 3.09 4.72 20.94
CA LYS A 48 1.85 4.92 21.72
C LYS A 48 0.81 5.66 20.89
N ASP A 49 1.21 6.76 20.28
CA ASP A 49 0.33 7.65 19.52
C ASP A 49 -0.21 6.95 18.26
N ARG A 50 0.60 6.06 17.64
CA ARG A 50 0.13 5.25 16.50
C ARG A 50 -1.06 4.38 16.85
N VAL A 51 -1.05 3.75 18.02
CA VAL A 51 -2.15 2.89 18.47
C VAL A 51 -3.40 3.71 18.72
N GLU A 52 -3.25 4.88 19.34
CA GLU A 52 -4.33 5.81 19.62
C GLU A 52 -4.98 6.31 18.33
N LEU A 53 -4.20 6.83 17.39
CA LEU A 53 -4.67 7.30 16.07
C LEU A 53 -5.39 6.19 15.29
N VAL A 54 -4.89 4.95 15.34
CA VAL A 54 -5.54 3.80 14.68
C VAL A 54 -6.90 3.50 15.30
N ASN A 55 -6.99 3.51 16.63
CA ASN A 55 -8.25 3.25 17.35
C ASN A 55 -9.27 4.36 17.05
N GLU A 56 -8.84 5.61 17.08
CA GLU A 56 -9.69 6.75 16.74
C GLU A 56 -10.21 6.64 15.30
N PHE A 57 -9.32 6.39 14.33
CA PHE A 57 -9.72 6.24 12.93
C PHE A 57 -10.71 5.09 12.73
N ASN A 58 -10.52 3.96 13.38
CA ASN A 58 -11.45 2.84 13.26
C ASN A 58 -12.81 3.14 13.90
N GLY A 59 -12.88 4.04 14.88
CA GLY A 59 -14.08 4.33 15.68
C GLY A 59 -14.83 5.62 15.32
N ASN A 60 -14.28 6.47 14.46
CA ASN A 60 -14.88 7.76 14.08
C ASN A 60 -15.13 7.85 12.56
N ASP A 61 -15.57 9.01 12.07
CA ASP A 61 -15.91 9.23 10.66
C ASP A 61 -14.83 9.98 9.85
N VAL A 62 -13.61 10.12 10.38
CA VAL A 62 -12.49 10.71 9.62
C VAL A 62 -12.23 9.86 8.38
N PRO A 63 -12.31 10.45 7.15
CA PRO A 63 -12.37 9.66 5.92
C PRO A 63 -11.00 9.18 5.42
N VAL A 64 -9.90 9.83 5.83
CA VAL A 64 -8.57 9.56 5.26
C VAL A 64 -7.53 9.30 6.34
N PHE A 65 -6.65 8.33 6.07
CA PHE A 65 -5.46 8.07 6.88
C PHE A 65 -4.22 7.98 5.99
N LEU A 66 -3.26 8.86 6.23
CA LEU A 66 -1.97 8.90 5.55
C LEU A 66 -0.95 8.08 6.33
N VAL A 67 -0.29 7.14 5.68
CA VAL A 67 0.65 6.22 6.35
C VAL A 67 1.93 6.11 5.56
N SER A 68 3.07 6.43 6.17
CA SER A 68 4.35 6.11 5.54
C SER A 68 4.59 4.60 5.57
N LEU A 69 5.06 4.02 4.46
CA LEU A 69 5.29 2.58 4.35
C LEU A 69 6.27 2.05 5.40
N LYS A 70 7.26 2.86 5.81
CA LYS A 70 8.18 2.51 6.91
C LYS A 70 7.46 2.38 8.26
N ALA A 71 6.44 3.20 8.50
CA ALA A 71 5.62 3.13 9.72
C ALA A 71 4.57 2.01 9.63
N GLY A 72 4.08 1.72 8.43
CA GLY A 72 3.10 0.65 8.16
C GLY A 72 3.60 -0.76 8.53
N GLY A 73 4.92 -1.01 8.60
CA GLY A 73 5.50 -2.28 9.02
C GLY A 73 5.22 -2.68 10.48
N THR A 74 4.65 -1.81 11.31
CA THR A 74 4.51 -1.98 12.77
C THR A 74 3.20 -2.66 13.25
N GLY A 75 2.53 -3.43 12.39
CA GLY A 75 1.37 -4.24 12.84
C GLY A 75 0.07 -3.46 13.06
N LEU A 76 -0.08 -2.29 12.45
CA LEU A 76 -1.29 -1.46 12.54
C LEU A 76 -2.52 -2.23 12.04
N ASN A 77 -3.65 -2.09 12.75
CA ASN A 77 -4.93 -2.71 12.41
C ASN A 77 -5.90 -1.64 11.91
N LEU A 78 -5.94 -1.41 10.59
CA LEU A 78 -6.66 -0.31 9.96
C LEU A 78 -7.94 -0.80 9.26
N THR A 79 -8.73 -1.62 9.98
CA THR A 79 -9.97 -2.24 9.45
C THR A 79 -11.13 -1.26 9.26
N GLY A 80 -11.01 -0.02 9.72
CA GLY A 80 -12.01 1.03 9.46
C GLY A 80 -12.07 1.48 8.00
N ALA A 81 -11.04 1.20 7.19
CA ALA A 81 -11.00 1.57 5.79
C ALA A 81 -11.26 0.39 4.85
N SER A 82 -11.90 0.66 3.73
CA SER A 82 -12.18 -0.27 2.64
C SER A 82 -11.50 0.11 1.32
N VAL A 83 -10.90 1.30 1.24
CA VAL A 83 -10.11 1.73 0.08
C VAL A 83 -8.65 1.90 0.49
N VAL A 84 -7.75 1.25 -0.24
CA VAL A 84 -6.29 1.38 -0.07
C VAL A 84 -5.71 2.02 -1.32
N ILE A 85 -5.00 3.12 -1.16
CA ILE A 85 -4.35 3.85 -2.25
C ILE A 85 -2.84 3.81 -2.02
N HIS A 86 -2.12 3.18 -2.91
CA HIS A 86 -0.67 3.31 -2.98
C HIS A 86 -0.34 4.51 -3.86
N ALA A 87 0.13 5.59 -3.26
CA ALA A 87 0.38 6.87 -3.93
C ALA A 87 1.65 6.85 -4.78
N ASP A 88 2.53 5.88 -4.55
CA ASP A 88 3.72 5.58 -5.33
C ASP A 88 3.99 4.06 -5.37
N PRO A 89 4.60 3.52 -6.44
CA PRO A 89 4.98 2.12 -6.51
C PRO A 89 6.20 1.84 -5.63
N TRP A 90 6.19 0.70 -4.95
CA TRP A 90 7.33 0.25 -4.15
C TRP A 90 8.08 -0.87 -4.88
N TRP A 91 9.41 -0.83 -4.84
CA TRP A 91 10.26 -1.89 -5.38
C TRP A 91 9.95 -3.27 -4.80
N ASN A 92 9.64 -3.32 -3.52
CA ASN A 92 9.32 -4.54 -2.81
C ASN A 92 7.80 -4.76 -2.80
N ALA A 93 7.32 -5.58 -3.72
CA ALA A 93 5.90 -5.95 -3.82
C ALA A 93 5.36 -6.58 -2.52
N ALA A 94 6.19 -7.35 -1.79
CA ALA A 94 5.79 -7.95 -0.52
C ALA A 94 5.51 -6.89 0.57
N ALA A 95 6.32 -5.83 0.62
CA ALA A 95 6.07 -4.73 1.57
C ALA A 95 4.81 -3.94 1.21
N GLN A 96 4.52 -3.79 -0.09
CA GLN A 96 3.29 -3.16 -0.57
C GLN A 96 2.06 -4.02 -0.23
N GLN A 97 2.15 -5.34 -0.44
CA GLN A 97 1.11 -6.28 -0.04
C GLN A 97 0.90 -6.26 1.48
N GLN A 98 1.96 -6.28 2.25
CA GLN A 98 1.89 -6.17 3.71
C GLN A 98 1.18 -4.88 4.17
N ALA A 99 1.36 -3.75 3.48
CA ALA A 99 0.63 -2.51 3.76
C ALA A 99 -0.86 -2.68 3.45
N THR A 100 -1.22 -3.28 2.33
CA THR A 100 -2.61 -3.60 1.97
C THR A 100 -3.27 -4.49 3.02
N ASP A 101 -2.56 -5.49 3.53
CA ASP A 101 -3.06 -6.41 4.55
C ASP A 101 -3.37 -5.74 5.90
N ARG A 102 -3.03 -4.46 6.09
CA ARG A 102 -3.46 -3.68 7.27
C ARG A 102 -4.95 -3.36 7.25
N ALA A 103 -5.51 -3.17 6.07
CA ALA A 103 -6.96 -3.01 5.88
C ALA A 103 -7.65 -4.38 5.77
N HIS A 104 -7.00 -5.36 5.14
CA HIS A 104 -7.54 -6.69 4.90
C HIS A 104 -7.18 -7.65 6.06
N ARG A 105 -7.74 -7.41 7.23
CA ARG A 105 -7.49 -8.22 8.45
C ARG A 105 -8.77 -8.80 9.04
N ILE A 106 -8.60 -9.71 9.99
CA ILE A 106 -9.69 -10.23 10.83
C ILE A 106 -10.41 -9.04 11.49
N GLY A 107 -11.72 -8.92 11.25
CA GLY A 107 -12.55 -7.79 11.65
C GLY A 107 -12.95 -6.87 10.50
N GLN A 108 -12.36 -7.01 9.31
CA GLN A 108 -12.81 -6.33 8.11
C GLN A 108 -14.05 -7.06 7.54
N THR A 109 -15.15 -6.33 7.43
CA THR A 109 -16.43 -6.86 6.92
C THR A 109 -16.76 -6.38 5.50
N ARG A 110 -15.97 -5.42 4.99
CA ARG A 110 -16.15 -4.83 3.66
C ARG A 110 -15.13 -5.41 2.68
N VAL A 111 -15.47 -5.38 1.39
CA VAL A 111 -14.50 -5.66 0.32
C VAL A 111 -13.46 -4.54 0.29
N VAL A 112 -12.20 -4.90 0.33
CA VAL A 112 -11.10 -3.92 0.26
C VAL A 112 -10.73 -3.68 -1.20
N SER A 113 -10.91 -2.44 -1.67
CA SER A 113 -10.47 -1.99 -2.98
C SER A 113 -9.05 -1.45 -2.90
N VAL A 114 -8.16 -1.91 -3.78
CA VAL A 114 -6.75 -1.48 -3.82
C VAL A 114 -6.47 -0.73 -5.11
N GLN A 115 -6.03 0.51 -4.99
CA GLN A 115 -5.68 1.39 -6.10
C GLN A 115 -4.17 1.70 -6.06
N LYS A 116 -3.52 1.61 -7.21
CA LYS A 116 -2.11 2.01 -7.36
C LYS A 116 -2.04 3.23 -8.27
N VAL A 117 -1.50 4.32 -7.76
CA VAL A 117 -1.25 5.54 -8.56
C VAL A 117 0.14 5.43 -9.15
N ILE A 118 0.24 5.58 -10.47
CA ILE A 118 1.50 5.44 -11.22
C ILE A 118 1.63 6.61 -12.16
N ALA A 119 2.77 7.29 -12.11
CA ALA A 119 3.07 8.37 -13.04
C ALA A 119 3.39 7.80 -14.43
N LYS A 120 2.55 8.14 -15.41
CA LYS A 120 2.70 7.66 -16.79
C LYS A 120 3.95 8.22 -17.46
N GLY A 121 4.67 7.39 -18.20
CA GLY A 121 5.91 7.77 -18.90
C GLY A 121 7.13 7.89 -17.99
N THR A 122 7.09 7.33 -16.78
CA THR A 122 8.18 7.42 -15.80
C THR A 122 8.76 6.04 -15.46
N ILE A 123 9.80 6.04 -14.63
CA ILE A 123 10.39 4.81 -14.06
C ILE A 123 9.36 3.98 -13.27
N GLU A 124 8.29 4.59 -12.79
CA GLU A 124 7.26 3.89 -12.03
C GLU A 124 6.54 2.82 -12.87
N GLU A 125 6.28 3.09 -14.15
CA GLU A 125 5.72 2.08 -15.06
C GLU A 125 6.67 0.89 -15.22
N ARG A 126 7.99 1.14 -15.30
CA ARG A 126 8.99 0.06 -15.39
C ARG A 126 9.05 -0.78 -14.12
N ILE A 127 8.94 -0.14 -12.95
CA ILE A 127 8.89 -0.83 -11.65
C ILE A 127 7.67 -1.76 -11.59
N LEU A 128 6.51 -1.27 -12.02
CA LEU A 128 5.29 -2.08 -12.05
C LEU A 128 5.44 -3.29 -12.97
N HIS A 129 5.96 -3.08 -14.18
CA HIS A 129 6.19 -4.16 -15.14
C HIS A 129 7.15 -5.23 -14.58
N LEU A 130 8.26 -4.81 -13.96
CA LEU A 130 9.19 -5.73 -13.31
C LEU A 130 8.55 -6.50 -12.13
N GLN A 131 7.66 -5.88 -11.37
CA GLN A 131 6.90 -6.56 -10.31
C GLN A 131 5.97 -7.63 -10.88
N GLU A 132 5.28 -7.32 -11.98
CA GLU A 132 4.38 -8.25 -12.65
C GLU A 132 5.14 -9.46 -13.26
N GLU A 133 6.29 -9.21 -13.88
CA GLU A 133 7.14 -10.28 -14.40
C GLU A 133 7.67 -11.19 -13.29
N LYS A 134 8.16 -10.62 -12.20
CA LYS A 134 8.59 -11.41 -11.04
C LYS A 134 7.46 -12.24 -10.43
N SER A 135 6.24 -11.69 -10.38
CA SER A 135 5.09 -12.44 -9.88
C SER A 135 4.75 -13.62 -10.79
N LYS A 136 4.74 -13.40 -12.11
CA LYS A 136 4.50 -14.47 -13.10
C LYS A 136 5.55 -15.58 -13.03
N LEU A 137 6.83 -15.21 -12.90
CA LEU A 137 7.92 -16.18 -12.74
C LEU A 137 7.77 -16.98 -11.45
N ALA A 138 7.45 -16.32 -10.33
CA ALA A 138 7.20 -17.00 -9.06
C ALA A 138 6.04 -17.99 -9.17
N ASP A 139 4.94 -17.61 -9.81
CA ASP A 139 3.77 -18.47 -10.03
C ASP A 139 4.08 -19.65 -10.95
N GLN A 140 4.88 -19.45 -11.99
CA GLN A 140 5.34 -20.52 -12.89
C GLN A 140 6.25 -21.53 -12.18
N VAL A 141 7.18 -21.05 -11.36
CA VAL A 141 8.10 -21.91 -10.60
C VAL A 141 7.35 -22.70 -9.52
N ILE A 142 6.39 -22.11 -8.84
CA ILE A 142 5.56 -22.77 -7.82
C ILE A 142 4.57 -23.77 -8.48
N GLY A 143 4.04 -23.43 -9.65
CA GLY A 143 3.06 -24.25 -10.38
C GLY A 143 3.64 -25.43 -11.14
N SER A 144 4.93 -25.40 -11.53
CA SER A 144 5.51 -26.41 -12.44
C SER A 144 6.30 -27.54 -11.77
N SER A 145 6.73 -27.41 -10.55
CA SER A 145 7.30 -28.51 -9.73
C SER A 145 7.92 -27.92 -8.47
N GLY A 146 7.56 -28.34 -7.29
CA GLY A 146 8.10 -28.00 -5.96
C GLY A 146 9.58 -27.61 -5.81
N ILE A 147 10.15 -26.93 -6.80
CA ILE A 147 11.49 -26.39 -6.81
C ILE A 147 11.45 -25.02 -6.11
N SER A 148 12.05 -24.95 -4.96
CA SER A 148 12.19 -23.71 -4.21
C SER A 148 13.06 -22.72 -5.01
N LEU A 149 12.63 -21.47 -5.15
CA LEU A 149 13.43 -20.36 -5.69
C LEU A 149 14.79 -20.21 -4.98
N ALA A 150 14.90 -20.70 -3.75
CA ALA A 150 16.15 -20.74 -2.99
C ALA A 150 17.18 -21.75 -3.51
N SER A 151 16.80 -22.65 -4.44
CA SER A 151 17.69 -23.65 -5.05
C SER A 151 18.16 -23.30 -6.46
N LEU A 152 17.70 -22.19 -7.04
CA LEU A 152 18.13 -21.73 -8.35
C LEU A 152 19.43 -20.91 -8.23
N SER A 153 20.40 -21.24 -9.06
CA SER A 153 21.63 -20.46 -9.18
C SER A 153 21.38 -19.14 -9.92
N ALA A 154 22.32 -18.20 -9.82
CA ALA A 154 22.23 -16.93 -10.56
C ALA A 154 22.18 -17.16 -12.08
N ASP A 155 22.85 -18.22 -12.59
CA ASP A 155 22.86 -18.59 -14.00
C ASP A 155 21.49 -19.14 -14.44
N ASP A 156 20.84 -19.97 -13.61
CA ASP A 156 19.47 -20.47 -13.89
C ASP A 156 18.45 -19.32 -13.97
N LEU A 157 18.65 -18.26 -13.16
CA LEU A 157 17.78 -17.07 -13.20
C LEU A 157 18.05 -16.21 -14.45
N MET A 158 19.28 -16.15 -14.93
CA MET A 158 19.62 -15.42 -16.16
C MET A 158 19.08 -16.13 -17.38
N ASP A 159 19.18 -17.46 -17.47
CA ASP A 159 18.62 -18.25 -18.58
C ASP A 159 17.10 -18.15 -18.65
N LEU A 160 16.41 -18.01 -17.50
CA LEU A 160 14.95 -17.78 -17.45
C LEU A 160 14.53 -16.38 -17.88
N LEU A 161 15.45 -15.40 -17.87
CA LEU A 161 15.18 -14.02 -18.29
C LEU A 161 15.53 -13.75 -19.76
N GLU A 162 16.34 -14.62 -20.40
CA GLU A 162 16.75 -14.50 -21.79
C GLU A 162 15.91 -15.33 -22.78
N GLY A 163 15.02 -16.20 -22.29
CA GLY A 163 14.11 -17.06 -23.09
C GLY A 163 12.74 -16.44 -23.26
#